data_b9101feffe0afd3b7cf93d5a4dea6170
#
_entry.id   b9101feffe0afd3b7cf93d5a4dea6170
#
_cell.length_a   1.000
_cell.length_b   1.000
_cell.length_c   1.000
_cell.angle_alpha   90.00
_cell.angle_beta   90.00
_cell.angle_gamma   90.00
#
_symmetry.space_group_name_H-M   'P 1'
#
loop_
_entity.id
_entity.type
_entity.pdbx_description
1 polymer ?
#
loop_
_entity_poly.entity_id
_entity_poly.type
_entity_poly.pdbx_seq_one_letter_code
_entity_poly.pdbx_strand_id
1 'polypeptide(L)'
;DHNEKQAEEARRHAGNLAHALKTPLTVIMNSATAKADDLADTVIREAGVMRRQVDHHLARARAVGRRGHAHSRAKVWQSLQAVERAVGRLYPHVRIDIDGDKDAVASVERQDLDEMIGNLVENAAKYGGGSVFITVETTDKFVELLIEDDGRGIPEKDRQRIFDRGARLDSGKPGT
;
A
#
# COMPACT_ATOMS: atom_id res chain seq x y z
N ASP A 1 1.48 24.31 -25.54
CA ASP A 1 0.30 24.56 -24.71
C ASP A 1 0.17 23.56 -23.55
N HIS A 2 -0.53 23.98 -22.48
CA HIS A 2 -0.58 23.21 -21.23
C HIS A 2 -1.19 21.81 -21.42
N ASN A 3 -2.25 21.72 -22.22
CA ASN A 3 -2.95 20.45 -22.52
C ASN A 3 -2.08 19.49 -23.35
N GLU A 4 -1.27 19.98 -24.25
CA GLU A 4 -0.36 19.14 -25.05
C GLU A 4 0.76 18.54 -24.19
N LYS A 5 1.33 19.33 -23.25
CA LYS A 5 2.32 18.83 -22.30
C LYS A 5 1.76 17.75 -21.37
N GLN A 6 0.51 17.94 -20.88
CA GLN A 6 -0.16 16.93 -20.06
C GLN A 6 -0.43 15.64 -20.84
N ALA A 7 -0.88 15.75 -22.10
CA ALA A 7 -1.13 14.60 -22.95
C ALA A 7 0.17 13.83 -23.26
N GLU A 8 1.26 14.53 -23.47
CA GLU A 8 2.58 13.93 -23.74
C GLU A 8 3.17 13.26 -22.49
N GLU A 9 3.02 13.86 -21.33
CA GLU A 9 3.39 13.24 -20.05
C GLU A 9 2.56 11.99 -19.77
N ALA A 10 1.25 12.01 -20.00
CA ALA A 10 0.38 10.85 -19.85
C ALA A 10 0.76 9.70 -20.79
N ARG A 11 1.06 10.00 -22.06
CA ARG A 11 1.53 9.00 -23.03
C ARG A 11 2.87 8.39 -22.62
N ARG A 12 3.80 9.19 -22.13
CA ARG A 12 5.11 8.73 -21.65
C ARG A 12 4.97 7.84 -20.42
N HIS A 13 4.08 8.19 -19.49
CA HIS A 13 3.78 7.36 -18.32
C HIS A 13 3.15 6.03 -18.70
N ALA A 14 2.17 6.03 -19.61
CA ALA A 14 1.55 4.81 -20.12
C ALA A 14 2.56 3.89 -20.83
N GLY A 15 3.46 4.46 -21.63
CA GLY A 15 4.53 3.72 -22.30
C GLY A 15 5.51 3.08 -21.31
N ASN A 16 5.91 3.81 -20.28
CA ASN A 16 6.79 3.29 -19.23
C ASN A 16 6.14 2.16 -18.43
N LEU A 17 4.84 2.28 -18.09
CA LEU A 17 4.09 1.25 -17.41
C LEU A 17 3.97 -0.01 -18.28
N ALA A 18 3.60 0.15 -19.55
CA ALA A 18 3.50 -0.96 -20.48
C ALA A 18 4.83 -1.73 -20.61
N HIS A 19 5.95 -1.02 -20.68
CA HIS A 19 7.27 -1.63 -20.72
C HIS A 19 7.63 -2.37 -19.41
N ALA A 20 7.33 -1.76 -18.26
CA ALA A 20 7.59 -2.35 -16.95
C ALA A 20 6.74 -3.62 -16.68
N LEU A 21 5.54 -3.71 -17.25
CA LEU A 21 4.69 -4.89 -17.15
C LEU A 21 5.04 -5.99 -18.15
N LYS A 22 5.60 -5.62 -19.32
CA LYS A 22 5.97 -6.58 -20.37
C LYS A 22 7.04 -7.57 -19.90
N THR A 23 8.03 -7.12 -19.16
CA THR A 23 9.14 -7.96 -18.70
C THR A 23 8.67 -9.11 -17.79
N PRO A 24 7.96 -8.87 -16.67
CA PRO A 24 7.47 -9.95 -15.81
C PRO A 24 6.46 -10.85 -16.53
N LEU A 25 5.63 -10.30 -17.41
CA LEU A 25 4.71 -11.08 -18.22
C LEU A 25 5.46 -12.04 -19.15
N THR A 26 6.54 -11.59 -19.79
CA THR A 26 7.38 -12.43 -20.64
C THR A 26 8.02 -13.57 -19.85
N VAL A 27 8.46 -13.32 -18.61
CA VAL A 27 9.02 -14.36 -17.73
C VAL A 27 7.96 -15.44 -17.43
N ILE A 28 6.75 -15.02 -17.06
CA ILE A 28 5.62 -15.96 -16.82
C ILE A 28 5.33 -16.78 -18.07
N MET A 29 5.22 -16.15 -19.23
CA MET A 29 4.92 -16.83 -20.49
C MET A 29 6.01 -17.84 -20.88
N ASN A 30 7.27 -17.47 -20.70
CA ASN A 30 8.40 -18.36 -20.99
C ASN A 30 8.40 -19.59 -20.06
N SER A 31 8.18 -19.38 -18.75
CA SER A 31 8.10 -20.48 -17.78
C SER A 31 6.92 -21.40 -18.06
N ALA A 32 5.77 -20.83 -18.45
CA ALA A 32 4.59 -21.60 -18.82
C ALA A 32 4.81 -22.42 -20.10
N THR A 33 5.46 -21.82 -21.12
CA THR A 33 5.77 -22.48 -22.39
C THR A 33 6.79 -23.61 -22.20
N ALA A 34 7.78 -23.40 -21.34
CA ALA A 34 8.80 -24.38 -20.99
C ALA A 34 8.27 -25.49 -20.07
N LYS A 35 7.03 -25.36 -19.55
CA LYS A 35 6.45 -26.28 -18.55
C LYS A 35 7.36 -26.42 -17.32
N ALA A 36 7.91 -25.29 -16.85
CA ALA A 36 8.82 -25.26 -15.72
C ALA A 36 8.14 -25.76 -14.45
N ASP A 37 8.83 -26.57 -13.66
CA ASP A 37 8.30 -27.15 -12.41
C ASP A 37 7.98 -26.08 -11.35
N ASP A 38 8.64 -24.90 -11.42
CA ASP A 38 8.44 -23.75 -10.53
C ASP A 38 7.46 -22.70 -11.08
N LEU A 39 6.61 -23.06 -12.04
CA LEU A 39 5.69 -22.12 -12.70
C LEU A 39 4.83 -21.36 -11.68
N ALA A 40 4.29 -22.03 -10.67
CA ALA A 40 3.42 -21.40 -9.66
C ALA A 40 4.18 -20.31 -8.88
N ASP A 41 5.40 -20.61 -8.42
CA ASP A 41 6.26 -19.66 -7.71
C ASP A 41 6.68 -18.49 -8.59
N THR A 42 6.98 -18.77 -9.85
CA THR A 42 7.30 -17.75 -10.86
C THR A 42 6.11 -16.81 -11.09
N VAL A 43 4.89 -17.35 -11.25
CA VAL A 43 3.67 -16.54 -11.42
C VAL A 43 3.43 -15.65 -10.21
N ILE A 44 3.52 -16.19 -8.99
CA ILE A 44 3.32 -15.43 -7.74
C ILE A 44 4.36 -14.30 -7.64
N ARG A 45 5.62 -14.59 -7.89
CA ARG A 45 6.71 -13.61 -7.82
C ARG A 45 6.52 -12.49 -8.84
N GLU A 46 6.30 -12.83 -10.09
CA GLU A 46 6.19 -11.85 -11.17
C GLU A 46 4.88 -11.05 -11.10
N ALA A 47 3.76 -11.66 -10.69
CA ALA A 47 2.52 -10.94 -10.39
C ALA A 47 2.73 -9.91 -9.26
N GLY A 48 3.50 -10.26 -8.23
CA GLY A 48 3.91 -9.32 -7.18
C GLY A 48 4.72 -8.13 -7.73
N VAL A 49 5.62 -8.38 -8.68
CA VAL A 49 6.38 -7.30 -9.37
C VAL A 49 5.43 -6.40 -10.15
N MET A 50 4.51 -6.99 -10.93
CA MET A 50 3.53 -6.23 -11.73
C MET A 50 2.64 -5.36 -10.84
N ARG A 51 2.12 -5.89 -9.73
CA ARG A 51 1.32 -5.13 -8.76
C ARG A 51 2.08 -3.91 -8.24
N ARG A 52 3.32 -4.08 -7.80
CA ARG A 52 4.15 -2.95 -7.32
C ARG A 52 4.38 -1.89 -8.40
N GLN A 53 4.56 -2.27 -9.66
CA GLN A 53 4.72 -1.33 -10.76
C GLN A 53 3.43 -0.53 -11.01
N VAL A 54 2.27 -1.19 -11.00
CA VAL A 54 0.97 -0.53 -11.14
C VAL A 54 0.74 0.45 -10.00
N ASP A 55 0.93 0.03 -8.75
CA ASP A 55 0.74 0.87 -7.56
C ASP A 55 1.64 2.11 -7.60
N HIS A 56 2.90 1.93 -8.03
CA HIS A 56 3.84 3.04 -8.21
C HIS A 56 3.37 4.05 -9.25
N HIS A 57 2.90 3.57 -10.41
CA HIS A 57 2.44 4.46 -11.48
C HIS A 57 1.14 5.16 -11.11
N LEU A 58 0.23 4.49 -10.42
CA LEU A 58 -1.00 5.08 -9.90
C LEU A 58 -0.71 6.17 -8.85
N ALA A 59 0.18 5.90 -7.89
CA ALA A 59 0.58 6.89 -6.90
C ALA A 59 1.19 8.14 -7.55
N ARG A 60 2.00 7.97 -8.60
CA ARG A 60 2.58 9.08 -9.36
C ARG A 60 1.54 9.87 -10.15
N ALA A 61 0.59 9.18 -10.81
CA ALA A 61 -0.50 9.82 -11.55
C ALA A 61 -1.39 10.66 -10.62
N ARG A 62 -1.70 10.14 -9.42
CA ARG A 62 -2.43 10.87 -8.39
C ARG A 62 -1.67 12.11 -7.90
N ALA A 63 -0.36 12.03 -7.72
CA ALA A 63 0.47 13.18 -7.28
C ALA A 63 0.46 14.33 -8.30
N VAL A 64 0.35 14.03 -9.60
CA VAL A 64 0.24 15.04 -10.67
C VAL A 64 -1.17 15.65 -10.72
N GLY A 65 -2.22 14.85 -10.47
CA GLY A 65 -3.63 15.29 -10.44
C GLY A 65 -4.00 16.14 -9.22
N ARG A 66 -3.20 16.11 -8.14
CA ARG A 66 -3.48 16.78 -6.86
C ARG A 66 -3.56 18.30 -6.88
N ARG A 67 -3.21 18.97 -7.96
CA ARG A 67 -3.28 20.44 -8.06
C ARG A 67 -4.69 21.02 -8.06
N GLY A 68 -5.74 20.18 -8.05
CA GLY A 68 -7.16 20.59 -8.07
C GLY A 68 -8.00 20.26 -6.84
N HIS A 69 -7.48 19.54 -5.83
CA HIS A 69 -8.30 18.96 -4.75
C HIS A 69 -8.13 19.65 -3.39
N ALA A 70 -8.09 20.97 -3.36
CA ALA A 70 -7.93 21.75 -2.11
C ALA A 70 -9.09 21.59 -1.09
N HIS A 71 -10.11 20.73 -1.37
CA HIS A 71 -11.31 20.60 -0.55
C HIS A 71 -11.71 19.15 -0.22
N SER A 72 -10.85 18.16 -0.51
CA SER A 72 -11.15 16.77 -0.17
C SER A 72 -11.12 16.56 1.35
N ARG A 73 -12.18 15.99 1.88
CA ARG A 73 -12.32 15.67 3.31
C ARG A 73 -12.77 14.22 3.46
N ALA A 74 -11.99 13.44 4.17
CA ALA A 74 -12.30 12.04 4.45
C ALA A 74 -12.66 11.84 5.93
N LYS A 75 -13.74 11.10 6.18
CA LYS A 75 -14.11 10.64 7.52
C LYS A 75 -13.20 9.48 7.91
N VAL A 76 -12.30 9.71 8.85
CA VAL A 76 -11.26 8.76 9.25
C VAL A 76 -11.86 7.45 9.76
N TRP A 77 -12.89 7.51 10.59
CA TRP A 77 -13.54 6.34 11.15
C TRP A 77 -14.09 5.39 10.08
N GLN A 78 -14.67 5.93 9.01
CA GLN A 78 -15.20 5.12 7.91
C GLN A 78 -14.10 4.38 7.14
N SER A 79 -12.96 5.03 6.96
CA SER A 79 -11.77 4.43 6.34
C SER A 79 -11.22 3.31 7.21
N LEU A 80 -11.10 3.54 8.52
CA LEU A 80 -10.64 2.51 9.48
C LEU A 80 -11.54 1.28 9.47
N GLN A 81 -12.86 1.45 9.52
CA GLN A 81 -13.80 0.33 9.44
C GLN A 81 -13.73 -0.44 8.11
N ALA A 82 -13.47 0.25 7.01
CA ALA A 82 -13.29 -0.41 5.70
C ALA A 82 -12.01 -1.26 5.68
N VAL A 83 -10.92 -0.72 6.21
CA VAL A 83 -9.63 -1.40 6.32
C VAL A 83 -9.71 -2.58 7.30
N GLU A 84 -10.32 -2.40 8.46
CA GLU A 84 -10.55 -3.47 9.45
C GLU A 84 -11.25 -4.68 8.81
N ARG A 85 -12.35 -4.43 8.07
CA ARG A 85 -13.06 -5.51 7.36
C ARG A 85 -12.22 -6.18 6.28
N ALA A 86 -11.41 -5.43 5.55
CA ALA A 86 -10.58 -5.94 4.48
C ALA A 86 -9.42 -6.78 5.03
N VAL A 87 -8.69 -6.24 6.00
CA VAL A 87 -7.53 -6.90 6.64
C VAL A 87 -7.98 -8.09 7.49
N GLY A 88 -9.10 -7.97 8.22
CA GLY A 88 -9.65 -9.07 9.01
C GLY A 88 -10.07 -10.28 8.17
N ARG A 89 -10.44 -10.10 6.90
CA ARG A 89 -10.69 -11.22 5.96
C ARG A 89 -9.40 -11.91 5.52
N LEU A 90 -8.34 -11.15 5.34
CA LEU A 90 -7.03 -11.67 4.91
C LEU A 90 -6.27 -12.34 6.08
N TYR A 91 -6.46 -11.80 7.28
CA TYR A 91 -5.78 -12.23 8.51
C TYR A 91 -6.78 -12.54 9.62
N PRO A 92 -7.62 -13.60 9.50
CA PRO A 92 -8.73 -13.87 10.41
C PRO A 92 -8.31 -14.21 11.85
N HIS A 93 -7.02 -14.47 12.08
CA HIS A 93 -6.43 -14.74 13.38
C HIS A 93 -5.95 -13.47 14.10
N VAL A 94 -5.99 -12.32 13.42
CA VAL A 94 -5.54 -11.04 13.98
C VAL A 94 -6.73 -10.27 14.53
N ARG A 95 -6.61 -9.82 15.76
CA ARG A 95 -7.56 -8.92 16.39
C ARG A 95 -7.19 -7.47 16.07
N ILE A 96 -8.16 -6.70 15.56
CA ILE A 96 -8.00 -5.27 15.29
C ILE A 96 -8.96 -4.51 16.19
N ASP A 97 -8.43 -3.68 17.09
CA ASP A 97 -9.20 -2.81 17.98
C ASP A 97 -9.02 -1.35 17.53
N ILE A 98 -10.12 -0.61 17.42
CA ILE A 98 -10.13 0.80 17.01
C ILE A 98 -10.79 1.62 18.09
N ASP A 99 -10.10 2.66 18.57
CA ASP A 99 -10.61 3.58 19.59
C ASP A 99 -10.30 5.05 19.24
N GLY A 100 -10.96 5.98 19.95
CA GLY A 100 -10.72 7.42 19.83
C GLY A 100 -11.84 8.19 19.13
N ASP A 101 -11.47 9.30 18.46
CA ASP A 101 -12.42 10.26 17.87
C ASP A 101 -13.11 9.72 16.62
N LYS A 102 -14.40 9.41 16.74
CA LYS A 102 -15.24 8.87 15.66
C LYS A 102 -15.65 9.93 14.63
N ASP A 103 -15.56 11.19 14.99
CA ASP A 103 -15.96 12.32 14.15
C ASP A 103 -14.78 12.94 13.40
N ALA A 104 -13.57 12.41 13.61
CA ALA A 104 -12.34 12.87 12.98
C ALA A 104 -12.45 12.94 11.45
N VAL A 105 -12.04 14.10 10.89
CA VAL A 105 -12.05 14.37 9.46
C VAL A 105 -10.67 14.84 9.02
N ALA A 106 -10.05 14.12 8.11
CA ALA A 106 -8.75 14.48 7.52
C ALA A 106 -8.92 15.20 6.18
N SER A 107 -8.06 16.19 5.91
CA SER A 107 -8.01 16.93 4.63
C SER A 107 -7.23 16.11 3.59
N VAL A 108 -7.82 15.02 3.12
CA VAL A 108 -7.20 14.07 2.19
C VAL A 108 -8.30 13.37 1.38
N GLU A 109 -7.97 12.87 0.20
CA GLU A 109 -8.87 11.99 -0.56
C GLU A 109 -9.09 10.69 0.21
N ARG A 110 -10.36 10.23 0.25
CA ARG A 110 -10.72 9.00 0.97
C ARG A 110 -9.90 7.80 0.49
N GLN A 111 -9.72 7.67 -0.82
CA GLN A 111 -8.98 6.55 -1.38
C GLN A 111 -7.51 6.56 -0.96
N ASP A 112 -6.88 7.74 -0.90
CA ASP A 112 -5.50 7.89 -0.42
C ASP A 112 -5.40 7.52 1.07
N LEU A 113 -6.39 7.93 1.88
CA LEU A 113 -6.46 7.59 3.30
C LEU A 113 -6.64 6.08 3.50
N ASP A 114 -7.57 5.45 2.77
CA ASP A 114 -7.81 4.01 2.81
C ASP A 114 -6.53 3.22 2.45
N GLU A 115 -5.77 3.68 1.43
CA GLU A 115 -4.51 3.06 1.01
C GLU A 115 -3.40 3.23 2.06
N MET A 116 -3.25 4.43 2.64
CA MET A 116 -2.26 4.69 3.69
C MET A 116 -2.51 3.84 4.93
N ILE A 117 -3.75 3.86 5.44
CA ILE A 117 -4.15 3.08 6.61
C ILE A 117 -4.04 1.58 6.31
N GLY A 118 -4.53 1.15 5.14
CA GLY A 118 -4.50 -0.24 4.71
C GLY A 118 -3.09 -0.82 4.71
N ASN A 119 -2.12 -0.11 4.16
CA ASN A 119 -0.73 -0.54 4.14
C ASN A 119 -0.14 -0.69 5.54
N LEU A 120 -0.45 0.24 6.46
CA LEU A 120 0.08 0.19 7.83
C LEU A 120 -0.58 -0.93 8.63
N VAL A 121 -1.91 -1.07 8.57
CA VAL A 121 -2.66 -2.10 9.30
C VAL A 121 -2.34 -3.50 8.76
N GLU A 122 -2.20 -3.66 7.44
CA GLU A 122 -1.77 -4.93 6.84
C GLU A 122 -0.35 -5.32 7.29
N ASN A 123 0.57 -4.37 7.36
CA ASN A 123 1.91 -4.61 7.88
C ASN A 123 1.87 -5.03 9.36
N ALA A 124 1.10 -4.34 10.19
CA ALA A 124 0.89 -4.69 11.59
C ALA A 124 0.27 -6.09 11.74
N ALA A 125 -0.75 -6.44 10.94
CA ALA A 125 -1.36 -7.75 10.95
C ALA A 125 -0.41 -8.88 10.47
N LYS A 126 0.44 -8.58 9.49
CA LYS A 126 1.35 -9.57 8.90
C LYS A 126 2.57 -9.85 9.77
N TYR A 127 3.12 -8.84 10.42
CA TYR A 127 4.39 -8.91 11.14
C TYR A 127 4.24 -8.78 12.67
N GLY A 128 3.04 -8.40 13.14
CA GLY A 128 2.69 -8.32 14.56
C GLY A 128 2.49 -9.70 15.21
N GLY A 129 2.17 -9.68 16.50
CA GLY A 129 1.98 -10.87 17.32
C GLY A 129 0.56 -11.46 17.26
N GLY A 130 -0.40 -10.75 16.66
CA GLY A 130 -1.80 -11.18 16.56
C GLY A 130 -2.82 -10.13 16.99
N SER A 131 -2.36 -8.99 17.50
CA SER A 131 -3.21 -7.85 17.88
C SER A 131 -2.71 -6.56 17.23
N VAL A 132 -3.63 -5.76 16.73
CA VAL A 132 -3.38 -4.42 16.21
C VAL A 132 -4.31 -3.44 16.92
N PHE A 133 -3.74 -2.39 17.47
CA PHE A 133 -4.47 -1.32 18.17
C PHE A 133 -4.35 -0.04 17.36
N ILE A 134 -5.50 0.62 17.12
CA ILE A 134 -5.54 1.87 16.35
C ILE A 134 -6.23 2.92 17.20
N THR A 135 -5.52 4.01 17.50
CA THR A 135 -6.05 5.15 18.25
C THR A 135 -6.15 6.37 17.35
N VAL A 136 -7.29 7.04 17.40
CA VAL A 136 -7.57 8.27 16.62
C VAL A 136 -7.65 9.45 17.60
N GLU A 137 -6.77 10.42 17.42
CA GLU A 137 -6.77 11.66 18.18
C GLU A 137 -6.89 12.87 17.25
N THR A 138 -7.74 13.83 17.61
CA THR A 138 -7.92 15.08 16.86
C THR A 138 -7.38 16.23 17.68
N THR A 139 -6.53 17.03 17.07
CA THR A 139 -6.05 18.31 17.58
C THR A 139 -6.59 19.46 16.73
N ASP A 140 -6.38 20.71 17.16
CA ASP A 140 -6.81 21.89 16.40
C ASP A 140 -6.19 21.97 14.99
N LYS A 141 -5.09 21.26 14.73
CA LYS A 141 -4.32 21.37 13.49
C LYS A 141 -4.29 20.10 12.65
N PHE A 142 -4.40 18.93 13.27
CA PHE A 142 -4.26 17.65 12.58
C PHE A 142 -4.99 16.52 13.28
N VAL A 143 -5.26 15.47 12.54
CA VAL A 143 -5.70 14.18 13.06
C VAL A 143 -4.49 13.26 13.13
N GLU A 144 -4.26 12.67 14.29
CA GLU A 144 -3.21 11.70 14.55
C GLU A 144 -3.80 10.30 14.58
N LEU A 145 -3.14 9.38 13.89
CA LEU A 145 -3.47 7.96 13.87
C LEU A 145 -2.27 7.20 14.43
N LEU A 146 -2.43 6.61 15.60
CA LEU A 146 -1.46 5.71 16.21
C LEU A 146 -1.86 4.28 15.89
N ILE A 147 -0.98 3.54 15.21
CA ILE A 147 -1.18 2.13 14.86
C ILE A 147 -0.07 1.33 15.54
N GLU A 148 -0.46 0.46 16.45
CA GLU A 148 0.45 -0.34 17.27
C GLU A 148 0.19 -1.83 17.03
N ASP A 149 1.23 -2.63 17.00
CA ASP A 149 1.16 -4.09 16.96
C ASP A 149 1.91 -4.70 18.15
N ASP A 150 1.54 -5.92 18.52
CA ASP A 150 2.18 -6.70 19.60
C ASP A 150 3.32 -7.59 19.11
N GLY A 151 3.91 -7.27 17.96
CA GLY A 151 5.04 -7.98 17.38
C GLY A 151 6.38 -7.70 18.06
N ARG A 152 7.42 -8.30 17.51
CA ARG A 152 8.80 -8.16 18.04
C ARG A 152 9.39 -6.75 17.86
N GLY A 153 8.67 -5.87 17.16
CA GLY A 153 9.14 -4.55 16.79
C GLY A 153 10.29 -4.58 15.77
N ILE A 154 10.78 -3.40 15.43
CA ILE A 154 11.87 -3.21 14.48
C ILE A 154 13.11 -2.79 15.23
N PRO A 155 14.25 -3.53 15.10
CA PRO A 155 15.52 -3.15 15.71
C PRO A 155 15.92 -1.72 15.33
N GLU A 156 16.49 -0.99 16.27
CA GLU A 156 16.81 0.43 16.08
C GLU A 156 17.69 0.71 14.85
N LYS A 157 18.67 -0.18 14.60
CA LYS A 157 19.55 -0.12 13.42
C LYS A 157 18.82 -0.21 12.07
N ASP A 158 17.60 -0.78 12.06
CA ASP A 158 16.83 -1.03 10.86
C ASP A 158 15.68 -0.02 10.69
N ARG A 159 15.37 0.79 11.71
CA ARG A 159 14.25 1.75 11.70
C ARG A 159 14.35 2.80 10.57
N GLN A 160 15.54 3.22 10.22
CA GLN A 160 15.72 4.14 9.09
C GLN A 160 15.57 3.41 7.74
N ARG A 161 16.03 2.16 7.66
CA ARG A 161 16.01 1.36 6.43
C ARG A 161 14.61 0.94 5.99
N ILE A 162 13.63 0.85 6.90
CA ILE A 162 12.25 0.49 6.53
C ILE A 162 11.58 1.54 5.65
N PHE A 163 12.06 2.80 5.67
CA PHE A 163 11.59 3.87 4.80
C PHE A 163 12.26 3.87 3.43
N ASP A 164 13.34 3.10 3.28
CA ASP A 164 14.01 2.96 1.99
C ASP A 164 13.13 2.16 1.04
N ARG A 165 13.06 2.62 -0.20
CA ARG A 165 12.20 2.03 -1.21
C ARG A 165 12.62 0.58 -1.51
N GLY A 166 11.72 -0.37 -1.23
CA GLY A 166 11.96 -1.80 -1.44
C GLY A 166 12.76 -2.49 -0.32
N ALA A 167 13.03 -1.81 0.80
CA ALA A 167 13.66 -2.43 1.95
C ALA A 167 12.77 -3.56 2.51
N ARG A 168 13.37 -4.71 2.77
CA ARG A 168 12.77 -5.84 3.48
C ARG A 168 13.72 -6.24 4.60
N LEU A 169 13.21 -6.34 5.81
CA LEU A 169 13.99 -6.78 6.97
C LEU A 169 14.00 -8.30 7.13
N ASP A 170 13.01 -8.99 6.57
CA ASP A 170 12.88 -10.45 6.64
C ASP A 170 13.37 -11.12 5.35
N SER A 171 14.60 -11.60 5.37
CA SER A 171 15.15 -12.50 4.35
C SER A 171 14.72 -13.97 4.53
N GLY A 172 13.81 -14.27 5.48
CA GLY A 172 13.50 -15.65 5.90
C GLY A 172 12.06 -16.13 5.73
N LYS A 173 11.10 -15.25 5.33
CA LYS A 173 9.75 -15.71 4.97
C LYS A 173 9.49 -15.44 3.50
N PRO A 174 9.15 -16.48 2.68
CA PRO A 174 8.69 -16.26 1.33
C PRO A 174 7.42 -15.39 1.40
N GLY A 175 7.47 -14.25 0.72
CA GLY A 175 6.31 -13.38 0.64
C GLY A 175 5.23 -14.08 -0.17
N THR A 176 4.08 -14.27 0.45
CA THR A 176 2.82 -14.52 -0.28
C THR A 176 2.45 -13.30 -1.10
#